data_f2d057b80053ad098f9bcfd068ec2fa1
#
_entry.id   f2d057b80053ad098f9bcfd068ec2fa1
#
_cell.length_a   1.000
_cell.length_b   1.000
_cell.length_c   1.000
_cell.angle_alpha   90.00
_cell.angle_beta   90.00
_cell.angle_gamma   90.00
#
_symmetry.space_group_name_H-M   'P 1'
#
loop_
_entity.id
_entity.type
_entity.pdbx_description
1 polymer ?
#
loop_
_entity_poly.entity_id
_entity_poly.type
_entity_poly.pdbx_seq_one_letter_code
_entity_poly.pdbx_strand_id
1 'polypeptide(L)'
;MLIGEAAKAAGLTRKAIEYYIGQGLVKPSARDNGYREFSAEDVERLRRISVWRRLSITADEIGQLLADEAASGELLRQLAARKELAVGRERARQRILQRLSQGGSYQEFQSELEALEEGEVISEKLLTAFPGYYGRFICLHFARFLGAPVKTVRQRAAYERILEFLDNVPMLVYPEELKEYLMEGTKDIG
;
A
#
# COMPACT_ATOMS: atom_id res chain seq x y z
N MET A 1 -23.77 20.20 -11.50
CA MET A 1 -22.84 21.26 -11.10
C MET A 1 -21.71 21.41 -12.12
N LEU A 2 -21.18 22.63 -12.32
CA LEU A 2 -19.98 22.84 -13.14
C LEU A 2 -18.70 22.51 -12.35
N ILE A 3 -17.59 22.30 -13.07
CA ILE A 3 -16.30 21.88 -12.47
C ILE A 3 -15.82 22.81 -11.33
N GLY A 4 -16.10 24.13 -11.42
CA GLY A 4 -15.74 25.08 -10.37
C GLY A 4 -16.51 24.88 -9.06
N GLU A 5 -17.79 24.53 -9.17
CA GLU A 5 -18.67 24.24 -8.03
C GLU A 5 -18.31 22.88 -7.43
N ALA A 6 -18.07 21.88 -8.27
CA ALA A 6 -17.62 20.55 -7.85
C ALA A 6 -16.28 20.61 -7.15
N ALA A 7 -15.32 21.41 -7.64
CA ALA A 7 -14.03 21.63 -7.03
C ALA A 7 -14.14 22.23 -5.61
N LYS A 8 -14.98 23.26 -5.46
CA LYS A 8 -15.25 23.88 -4.16
C LYS A 8 -15.95 22.90 -3.20
N ALA A 9 -16.95 22.15 -3.70
CA ALA A 9 -17.71 21.19 -2.89
C ALA A 9 -16.90 19.98 -2.44
N ALA A 10 -15.88 19.55 -3.23
CA ALA A 10 -15.01 18.43 -2.91
C ALA A 10 -13.69 18.84 -2.23
N GLY A 11 -13.43 20.13 -2.06
CA GLY A 11 -12.16 20.63 -1.50
C GLY A 11 -10.96 20.33 -2.41
N LEU A 12 -11.15 20.37 -3.73
CA LEU A 12 -10.14 20.05 -4.75
C LEU A 12 -9.88 21.24 -5.68
N THR A 13 -8.75 21.24 -6.38
CA THR A 13 -8.52 22.16 -7.48
C THR A 13 -9.17 21.65 -8.76
N ARG A 14 -9.52 22.55 -9.71
CA ARG A 14 -10.02 22.17 -11.04
C ARG A 14 -9.02 21.25 -11.75
N LYS A 15 -7.73 21.54 -11.67
CA LYS A 15 -6.66 20.74 -12.27
C LYS A 15 -6.62 19.30 -11.70
N ALA A 16 -6.84 19.15 -10.39
CA ALA A 16 -6.93 17.83 -9.77
C ALA A 16 -8.13 17.03 -10.30
N ILE A 17 -9.30 17.68 -10.46
CA ILE A 17 -10.49 17.02 -11.02
C ILE A 17 -10.24 16.62 -12.49
N GLU A 18 -9.63 17.48 -13.30
CA GLU A 18 -9.26 17.16 -14.69
C GLU A 18 -8.33 15.95 -14.76
N TYR A 19 -7.34 15.89 -13.86
CA TYR A 19 -6.46 14.73 -13.72
C TYR A 19 -7.24 13.46 -13.39
N TYR A 20 -8.18 13.50 -12.43
CA TYR A 20 -8.97 12.33 -12.04
C TYR A 20 -9.94 11.88 -13.16
N ILE A 21 -10.45 12.81 -13.96
CA ILE A 21 -11.21 12.48 -15.17
C ILE A 21 -10.29 11.77 -16.18
N GLY A 22 -9.08 12.29 -16.40
CA GLY A 22 -8.09 11.66 -17.28
C GLY A 22 -7.68 10.25 -16.85
N GLN A 23 -7.69 9.98 -15.54
CA GLN A 23 -7.45 8.65 -14.97
C GLN A 23 -8.72 7.77 -14.96
N GLY A 24 -9.85 8.24 -15.45
CA GLY A 24 -11.10 7.50 -15.45
C GLY A 24 -11.75 7.29 -14.07
N LEU A 25 -11.25 7.97 -13.04
CA LEU A 25 -11.77 7.86 -11.66
C LEU A 25 -13.12 8.53 -11.49
N VAL A 26 -13.45 9.54 -12.29
CA VAL A 26 -14.74 10.24 -12.34
C VAL A 26 -15.13 10.42 -13.79
N LYS A 27 -16.40 10.23 -14.11
CA LYS A 27 -16.94 10.31 -15.48
C LYS A 27 -18.17 11.23 -15.52
N PRO A 28 -17.96 12.58 -15.42
CA PRO A 28 -19.06 13.51 -15.48
C PRO A 28 -19.76 13.47 -16.84
N SER A 29 -21.04 13.78 -16.88
CA SER A 29 -21.79 13.89 -18.12
C SER A 29 -21.34 15.11 -18.94
N ALA A 30 -21.44 15.02 -20.27
CA ALA A 30 -21.22 16.16 -21.16
C ALA A 30 -22.59 16.81 -21.45
N ARG A 31 -22.66 18.15 -21.41
CA ARG A 31 -23.81 18.92 -21.91
C ARG A 31 -23.66 19.15 -23.42
N ASP A 32 -24.78 19.49 -24.07
CA ASP A 32 -24.81 19.81 -25.52
C ASP A 32 -23.84 20.93 -25.92
N ASN A 33 -23.52 21.84 -24.97
CA ASN A 33 -22.57 22.93 -25.15
C ASN A 33 -21.11 22.56 -24.86
N GLY A 34 -20.81 21.26 -24.67
CA GLY A 34 -19.47 20.75 -24.41
C GLY A 34 -18.95 20.90 -22.96
N TYR A 35 -19.73 21.55 -22.07
CA TYR A 35 -19.36 21.64 -20.67
C TYR A 35 -19.64 20.35 -19.91
N ARG A 36 -18.73 19.98 -18.99
CA ARG A 36 -18.90 18.84 -18.09
C ARG A 36 -19.84 19.19 -16.95
N GLU A 37 -20.78 18.31 -16.70
CA GLU A 37 -21.72 18.42 -15.59
C GLU A 37 -21.52 17.30 -14.58
N PHE A 38 -21.30 17.69 -13.33
CA PHE A 38 -21.06 16.79 -12.20
C PHE A 38 -22.38 16.56 -11.44
N SER A 39 -22.73 15.31 -11.26
CA SER A 39 -23.84 14.88 -10.40
C SER A 39 -23.48 15.02 -8.92
N ALA A 40 -24.45 14.80 -8.03
CA ALA A 40 -24.17 14.70 -6.59
C ALA A 40 -23.27 13.50 -6.27
N GLU A 41 -23.46 12.39 -6.99
CA GLU A 41 -22.65 11.18 -6.87
C GLU A 41 -21.19 11.42 -7.31
N ASP A 42 -20.98 12.14 -8.41
CA ASP A 42 -19.63 12.53 -8.84
C ASP A 42 -18.91 13.37 -7.77
N VAL A 43 -19.64 14.29 -7.13
CA VAL A 43 -19.07 15.12 -6.06
C VAL A 43 -18.71 14.28 -4.83
N GLU A 44 -19.56 13.34 -4.46
CA GLU A 44 -19.26 12.43 -3.34
C GLU A 44 -18.06 11.54 -3.66
N ARG A 45 -17.99 11.02 -4.89
CA ARG A 45 -16.84 10.27 -5.38
C ARG A 45 -15.55 11.10 -5.35
N LEU A 46 -15.60 12.37 -5.75
CA LEU A 46 -14.46 13.30 -5.64
C LEU A 46 -14.05 13.55 -4.19
N ARG A 47 -14.98 13.62 -3.24
CA ARG A 47 -14.67 13.74 -1.81
C ARG A 47 -13.92 12.50 -1.29
N ARG A 48 -14.40 11.30 -1.63
CA ARG A 48 -13.72 10.03 -1.29
C ARG A 48 -12.30 9.99 -1.85
N ILE A 49 -12.13 10.35 -3.13
CA ILE A 49 -10.80 10.47 -3.78
C ILE A 49 -9.92 11.46 -3.02
N SER A 50 -10.44 12.63 -2.64
CA SER A 50 -9.71 13.64 -1.89
C SER A 50 -9.18 13.09 -0.56
N VAL A 51 -9.99 12.36 0.20
CA VAL A 51 -9.57 11.72 1.46
C VAL A 51 -8.47 10.70 1.20
N TRP A 52 -8.64 9.79 0.25
CA TRP A 52 -7.64 8.76 -0.05
C TRP A 52 -6.30 9.35 -0.55
N ARG A 53 -6.35 10.41 -1.37
CA ARG A 53 -5.14 11.13 -1.80
C ARG A 53 -4.38 11.76 -0.63
N ARG A 54 -5.08 12.30 0.36
CA ARG A 54 -4.46 12.82 1.60
C ARG A 54 -3.80 11.73 2.44
N LEU A 55 -4.26 10.49 2.31
CA LEU A 55 -3.62 9.30 2.88
C LEU A 55 -2.48 8.76 1.99
N SER A 56 -2.09 9.49 0.94
CA SER A 56 -1.05 9.09 -0.03
C SER A 56 -1.37 7.77 -0.74
N ILE A 57 -2.65 7.48 -0.97
CA ILE A 57 -3.08 6.37 -1.82
C ILE A 57 -2.94 6.82 -3.28
N THR A 58 -2.37 6.01 -4.15
CA THR A 58 -2.13 6.33 -5.56
C THR A 58 -3.43 6.37 -6.37
N ALA A 59 -3.40 6.94 -7.57
CA ALA A 59 -4.57 6.99 -8.44
C ALA A 59 -5.03 5.58 -8.86
N ASP A 60 -4.09 4.68 -9.13
CA ASP A 60 -4.38 3.30 -9.52
C ASP A 60 -5.03 2.51 -8.37
N GLU A 61 -4.51 2.64 -7.15
CA GLU A 61 -5.11 2.04 -5.95
C GLU A 61 -6.51 2.60 -5.68
N ILE A 62 -6.72 3.90 -5.88
CA ILE A 62 -8.04 4.53 -5.80
C ILE A 62 -8.98 3.96 -6.87
N GLY A 63 -8.48 3.71 -8.07
CA GLY A 63 -9.24 3.04 -9.13
C GLY A 63 -9.74 1.66 -8.68
N GLN A 64 -8.90 0.87 -8.06
CA GLN A 64 -9.26 -0.44 -7.50
C GLN A 64 -10.29 -0.32 -6.36
N LEU A 65 -10.12 0.63 -5.43
CA LEU A 65 -11.07 0.90 -4.35
C LEU A 65 -12.46 1.33 -4.84
N LEU A 66 -12.51 2.00 -6.00
CA LEU A 66 -13.76 2.46 -6.61
C LEU A 66 -14.42 1.40 -7.51
N ALA A 67 -13.66 0.40 -7.96
CA ALA A 67 -14.15 -0.66 -8.83
C ALA A 67 -14.92 -1.75 -8.07
N ASP A 68 -14.51 -2.03 -6.81
CA ASP A 68 -15.15 -3.04 -5.96
C ASP A 68 -15.29 -2.52 -4.53
N GLU A 69 -16.49 -2.05 -4.18
CA GLU A 69 -16.79 -1.55 -2.84
C GLU A 69 -16.77 -2.67 -1.78
N ALA A 70 -17.11 -3.89 -2.14
CA ALA A 70 -17.10 -5.03 -1.21
C ALA A 70 -15.67 -5.42 -0.84
N ALA A 71 -14.73 -5.39 -1.80
CA ALA A 71 -13.32 -5.68 -1.55
C ALA A 71 -12.52 -4.46 -1.01
N SER A 72 -13.11 -3.27 -1.00
CA SER A 72 -12.39 -2.03 -0.64
C SER A 72 -11.82 -2.06 0.78
N GLY A 73 -12.52 -2.66 1.74
CA GLY A 73 -12.06 -2.80 3.12
C GLY A 73 -10.79 -3.63 3.23
N GLU A 74 -10.70 -4.72 2.47
CA GLU A 74 -9.52 -5.58 2.43
C GLU A 74 -8.32 -4.86 1.79
N LEU A 75 -8.53 -4.19 0.67
CA LEU A 75 -7.49 -3.40 0.01
C LEU A 75 -6.96 -2.28 0.92
N LEU A 76 -7.84 -1.60 1.66
CA LEU A 76 -7.42 -0.57 2.62
C LEU A 76 -6.57 -1.16 3.76
N ARG A 77 -6.87 -2.37 4.26
CA ARG A 77 -6.03 -3.06 5.25
C ARG A 77 -4.65 -3.40 4.68
N GLN A 78 -4.57 -3.88 3.44
CA GLN A 78 -3.29 -4.14 2.76
C GLN A 78 -2.46 -2.87 2.58
N LEU A 79 -3.09 -1.76 2.18
CA LEU A 79 -2.43 -0.46 2.06
C LEU A 79 -1.92 0.05 3.42
N ALA A 80 -2.68 -0.13 4.49
CA ALA A 80 -2.26 0.21 5.84
C ALA A 80 -1.03 -0.61 6.27
N ALA A 81 -1.04 -1.93 6.04
CA ALA A 81 0.10 -2.81 6.35
C ALA A 81 1.36 -2.42 5.57
N ARG A 82 1.24 -2.12 4.26
CA ARG A 82 2.37 -1.62 3.45
C ARG A 82 2.96 -0.33 4.02
N LYS A 83 2.11 0.61 4.45
CA LYS A 83 2.57 1.88 5.06
C LYS A 83 3.26 1.66 6.39
N GLU A 84 2.76 0.76 7.22
CA GLU A 84 3.39 0.40 8.50
C GLU A 84 4.81 -0.17 8.29
N LEU A 85 4.96 -1.10 7.34
CA LEU A 85 6.27 -1.64 6.95
C LEU A 85 7.20 -0.55 6.39
N ALA A 86 6.68 0.36 5.55
CA ALA A 86 7.45 1.49 5.01
C ALA A 86 7.96 2.44 6.12
N VAL A 87 7.12 2.72 7.13
CA VAL A 87 7.54 3.51 8.31
C VAL A 87 8.63 2.79 9.09
N GLY A 88 8.55 1.48 9.27
CA GLY A 88 9.58 0.68 9.91
C GLY A 88 10.93 0.77 9.19
N ARG A 89 10.91 0.66 7.86
CA ARG A 89 12.10 0.78 7.00
C ARG A 89 12.71 2.19 7.05
N GLU A 90 11.86 3.21 6.99
CA GLU A 90 12.34 4.59 7.06
C GLU A 90 13.01 4.89 8.40
N ARG A 91 12.46 4.40 9.50
CA ARG A 91 13.10 4.47 10.81
C ARG A 91 14.46 3.74 10.86
N ALA A 92 14.60 2.62 10.15
CA ALA A 92 15.87 1.91 10.05
C ALA A 92 16.90 2.72 9.25
N ARG A 93 16.52 3.29 8.09
CA ARG A 93 17.35 4.20 7.30
C ARG A 93 17.79 5.43 8.11
N GLN A 94 16.88 6.02 8.87
CA GLN A 94 17.19 7.15 9.74
C GLN A 94 18.22 6.80 10.82
N ARG A 95 18.14 5.60 11.42
CA ARG A 95 19.16 5.13 12.37
C ARG A 95 20.53 4.96 11.72
N ILE A 96 20.58 4.42 10.51
CA ILE A 96 21.84 4.29 9.74
C ILE A 96 22.42 5.68 9.48
N LEU A 97 21.63 6.63 9.03
CA LEU A 97 22.06 8.01 8.77
C LEU A 97 22.63 8.69 10.04
N GLN A 98 21.97 8.47 11.18
CA GLN A 98 22.46 8.98 12.46
C GLN A 98 23.79 8.36 12.86
N ARG A 99 24.00 7.06 12.66
CA ARG A 99 25.28 6.39 12.94
C ARG A 99 26.37 6.84 11.97
N LEU A 100 26.05 7.07 10.69
CA LEU A 100 26.98 7.66 9.72
C LEU A 100 27.47 9.03 10.17
N SER A 101 26.60 9.88 10.69
CA SER A 101 26.98 11.21 11.20
C SER A 101 27.94 11.16 12.40
N GLN A 102 28.01 10.01 13.08
CA GLN A 102 28.91 9.74 14.21
C GLN A 102 30.21 9.04 13.81
N GLY A 103 30.45 8.82 12.52
CA GLY A 103 31.71 8.29 12.00
C GLY A 103 31.77 6.76 11.85
N GLY A 104 30.62 6.10 11.61
CA GLY A 104 30.59 4.65 11.35
C GLY A 104 31.16 4.25 9.98
N SER A 105 31.44 2.96 9.81
CA SER A 105 32.01 2.39 8.58
C SER A 105 31.00 2.32 7.43
N TYR A 106 31.33 2.88 6.27
CA TYR A 106 30.48 2.80 5.06
C TYR A 106 30.19 1.36 4.61
N GLN A 107 31.16 0.44 4.76
CA GLN A 107 30.97 -0.96 4.38
C GLN A 107 29.92 -1.67 5.25
N GLU A 108 29.90 -1.36 6.55
CA GLU A 108 28.89 -1.90 7.48
C GLU A 108 27.49 -1.40 7.10
N PHE A 109 27.37 -0.11 6.80
CA PHE A 109 26.08 0.49 6.42
C PHE A 109 25.60 0.02 5.06
N GLN A 110 26.49 -0.22 4.10
CA GLN A 110 26.10 -0.81 2.81
C GLN A 110 25.40 -2.15 3.02
N SER A 111 26.00 -3.04 3.82
CA SER A 111 25.41 -4.36 4.12
C SER A 111 24.07 -4.26 4.85
N GLU A 112 23.88 -3.26 5.73
CA GLU A 112 22.60 -3.03 6.40
C GLU A 112 21.54 -2.51 5.42
N LEU A 113 21.90 -1.64 4.48
CA LEU A 113 20.98 -1.14 3.45
C LEU A 113 20.55 -2.24 2.49
N GLU A 114 21.48 -3.08 2.02
CA GLU A 114 21.18 -4.25 1.19
C GLU A 114 20.19 -5.20 1.89
N ALA A 115 20.36 -5.42 3.20
CA ALA A 115 19.45 -6.24 3.98
C ALA A 115 18.03 -5.64 4.09
N LEU A 116 17.92 -4.32 4.21
CA LEU A 116 16.63 -3.64 4.23
C LEU A 116 15.91 -3.75 2.89
N GLU A 117 16.65 -3.64 1.78
CA GLU A 117 16.10 -3.78 0.41
C GLU A 117 15.65 -5.23 0.15
N GLU A 118 16.46 -6.22 0.51
CA GLU A 118 16.08 -7.64 0.40
C GLU A 118 14.83 -7.98 1.24
N GLY A 119 14.73 -7.43 2.46
CA GLY A 119 13.57 -7.60 3.32
C GLY A 119 12.31 -6.91 2.76
N GLU A 120 12.47 -5.80 2.03
CA GLU A 120 11.36 -5.12 1.35
C GLU A 120 10.74 -6.01 0.28
N VAL A 121 11.56 -6.62 -0.57
CA VAL A 121 11.10 -7.53 -1.64
C VAL A 121 10.31 -8.70 -1.07
N ILE A 122 10.80 -9.36 -0.01
CA ILE A 122 10.09 -10.48 0.63
C ILE A 122 8.76 -9.98 1.24
N SER A 123 8.77 -8.84 1.93
CA SER A 123 7.56 -8.30 2.58
C SER A 123 6.46 -7.99 1.56
N GLU A 124 6.81 -7.41 0.41
CA GLU A 124 5.86 -7.13 -0.66
C GLU A 124 5.28 -8.41 -1.27
N LYS A 125 6.13 -9.41 -1.52
CA LYS A 125 5.69 -10.71 -2.03
C LYS A 125 4.81 -11.44 -1.01
N LEU A 126 5.12 -11.39 0.28
CA LEU A 126 4.28 -11.96 1.34
C LEU A 126 2.90 -11.31 1.39
N LEU A 127 2.81 -9.97 1.33
CA LEU A 127 1.53 -9.27 1.31
C LEU A 127 0.71 -9.56 0.04
N THR A 128 1.37 -9.85 -1.07
CA THR A 128 0.72 -10.22 -2.33
C THR A 128 0.22 -11.66 -2.30
N ALA A 129 1.05 -12.61 -1.84
CA ALA A 129 0.71 -14.03 -1.77
C ALA A 129 -0.33 -14.34 -0.69
N PHE A 130 -0.31 -13.59 0.42
CA PHE A 130 -1.20 -13.77 1.56
C PHE A 130 -1.97 -12.47 1.83
N PRO A 131 -3.04 -12.17 1.06
CA PRO A 131 -3.80 -10.96 1.26
C PRO A 131 -4.51 -10.93 2.62
N GLY A 132 -4.75 -9.74 3.12
CA GLY A 132 -5.48 -9.54 4.35
C GLY A 132 -4.66 -9.63 5.63
N TYR A 133 -5.39 -9.95 6.70
CA TYR A 133 -4.82 -10.00 8.05
C TYR A 133 -3.66 -11.00 8.17
N TYR A 134 -3.78 -12.16 7.55
CA TYR A 134 -2.78 -13.22 7.64
C TYR A 134 -1.43 -12.79 7.03
N GLY A 135 -1.45 -12.13 5.89
CA GLY A 135 -0.24 -11.55 5.29
C GLY A 135 0.41 -10.50 6.18
N ARG A 136 -0.41 -9.61 6.79
CA ARG A 136 0.07 -8.64 7.77
C ARG A 136 0.71 -9.32 8.98
N PHE A 137 0.05 -10.32 9.56
CA PHE A 137 0.56 -11.09 10.70
C PHE A 137 1.89 -11.75 10.36
N ILE A 138 1.99 -12.43 9.20
CA ILE A 138 3.23 -13.07 8.74
C ILE A 138 4.33 -12.02 8.56
N CYS A 139 4.05 -10.91 7.86
CA CYS A 139 5.04 -9.85 7.64
C CYS A 139 5.55 -9.28 8.95
N LEU A 140 4.68 -8.97 9.91
CA LEU A 140 5.08 -8.43 11.21
C LEU A 140 5.85 -9.47 12.05
N HIS A 141 5.44 -10.74 12.00
CA HIS A 141 6.11 -11.82 12.72
C HIS A 141 7.54 -12.05 12.19
N PHE A 142 7.72 -12.01 10.87
CA PHE A 142 9.01 -12.23 10.23
C PHE A 142 9.84 -10.97 10.04
N ALA A 143 9.27 -9.77 10.20
CA ALA A 143 9.96 -8.49 9.97
C ALA A 143 11.33 -8.39 10.65
N ARG A 144 11.45 -8.92 11.87
CA ARG A 144 12.72 -8.95 12.62
C ARG A 144 13.82 -9.79 11.97
N PHE A 145 13.43 -10.77 11.13
CA PHE A 145 14.37 -11.65 10.41
C PHE A 145 14.68 -11.11 9.01
N LEU A 146 13.71 -10.40 8.41
CA LEU A 146 13.85 -9.85 7.05
C LEU A 146 14.80 -8.65 6.98
N GLY A 147 15.10 -7.99 8.10
CA GLY A 147 16.09 -6.91 8.17
C GLY A 147 17.51 -7.38 8.47
N ALA A 148 17.78 -8.70 8.54
CA ALA A 148 19.12 -9.24 8.77
C ALA A 148 19.86 -9.44 7.45
N PRO A 149 21.12 -8.98 7.31
CA PRO A 149 21.87 -9.13 6.07
C PRO A 149 22.13 -10.60 5.71
N VAL A 150 21.97 -10.92 4.43
CA VAL A 150 22.24 -12.25 3.86
C VAL A 150 23.75 -12.38 3.62
N LYS A 151 24.48 -12.91 4.61
CA LYS A 151 25.95 -12.94 4.62
C LYS A 151 26.57 -14.25 4.15
N THR A 152 25.84 -15.34 4.16
CA THR A 152 26.38 -16.67 3.84
C THR A 152 25.70 -17.27 2.60
N VAL A 153 26.43 -18.16 1.91
CA VAL A 153 25.89 -18.91 0.76
C VAL A 153 24.60 -19.66 1.15
N ARG A 154 24.55 -20.22 2.36
CA ARG A 154 23.36 -20.91 2.87
C ARG A 154 22.17 -19.96 3.06
N GLN A 155 22.40 -18.76 3.56
CA GLN A 155 21.36 -17.74 3.70
C GLN A 155 20.88 -17.27 2.34
N ARG A 156 21.76 -17.04 1.37
CA ARG A 156 21.41 -16.67 -0.01
C ARG A 156 20.52 -17.75 -0.65
N ALA A 157 20.91 -19.00 -0.58
CA ALA A 157 20.11 -20.11 -1.10
C ALA A 157 18.75 -20.26 -0.39
N ALA A 158 18.66 -19.89 0.90
CA ALA A 158 17.37 -19.88 1.60
C ALA A 158 16.50 -18.70 1.16
N TYR A 159 17.07 -17.52 0.96
CA TYR A 159 16.40 -16.32 0.45
C TYR A 159 15.82 -16.58 -0.94
N GLU A 160 16.61 -17.12 -1.87
CA GLU A 160 16.17 -17.46 -3.23
C GLU A 160 15.00 -18.47 -3.22
N ARG A 161 15.06 -19.49 -2.36
CA ARG A 161 13.95 -20.45 -2.21
C ARG A 161 12.68 -19.81 -1.65
N ILE A 162 12.80 -18.82 -0.76
CA ILE A 162 11.65 -18.07 -0.27
C ILE A 162 11.01 -17.28 -1.41
N LEU A 163 11.82 -16.58 -2.21
CA LEU A 163 11.34 -15.83 -3.36
C LEU A 163 10.64 -16.75 -4.37
N GLU A 164 11.27 -17.87 -4.75
CA GLU A 164 10.71 -18.85 -5.66
C GLU A 164 9.38 -19.42 -5.14
N PHE A 165 9.30 -19.76 -3.85
CA PHE A 165 8.06 -20.21 -3.22
C PHE A 165 6.97 -19.13 -3.30
N LEU A 166 7.28 -17.87 -2.96
CA LEU A 166 6.32 -16.78 -2.96
C LEU A 166 5.83 -16.41 -4.37
N ASP A 167 6.68 -16.58 -5.39
CA ASP A 167 6.32 -16.38 -6.79
C ASP A 167 5.38 -17.47 -7.34
N ASN A 168 5.40 -18.66 -6.76
CA ASN A 168 4.63 -19.80 -7.22
C ASN A 168 3.46 -20.20 -6.30
N VAL A 169 3.30 -19.50 -5.16
CA VAL A 169 2.19 -19.77 -4.24
C VAL A 169 0.87 -19.41 -4.89
N PRO A 170 -0.11 -20.31 -4.99
CA PRO A 170 -1.43 -19.96 -5.49
C PRO A 170 -2.10 -18.98 -4.55
N MET A 171 -2.91 -18.06 -5.10
CA MET A 171 -3.70 -17.14 -4.29
C MET A 171 -4.58 -17.92 -3.31
N LEU A 172 -4.35 -17.77 -2.01
CA LEU A 172 -5.11 -18.46 -0.99
C LEU A 172 -6.48 -17.80 -0.82
N VAL A 173 -7.52 -18.55 -1.15
CA VAL A 173 -8.90 -18.16 -0.87
C VAL A 173 -9.30 -18.79 0.47
N TYR A 174 -9.47 -17.95 1.48
CA TYR A 174 -9.93 -18.40 2.80
C TYR A 174 -11.46 -18.48 2.82
N PRO A 175 -12.04 -19.52 3.48
CA PRO A 175 -13.45 -19.51 3.83
C PRO A 175 -13.82 -18.28 4.66
N GLU A 176 -15.02 -17.74 4.47
CA GLU A 176 -15.47 -16.51 5.18
C GLU A 176 -15.41 -16.68 6.70
N GLU A 177 -15.78 -17.85 7.22
CA GLU A 177 -15.70 -18.18 8.65
C GLU A 177 -14.29 -18.04 9.22
N LEU A 178 -13.26 -18.42 8.44
CA LEU A 178 -11.86 -18.27 8.83
C LEU A 178 -11.41 -16.81 8.77
N LYS A 179 -11.90 -16.05 7.79
CA LYS A 179 -11.62 -14.61 7.70
C LYS A 179 -12.21 -13.86 8.89
N GLU A 180 -13.45 -14.17 9.28
CA GLU A 180 -14.12 -13.58 10.44
C GLU A 180 -13.38 -13.93 11.72
N TYR A 181 -13.00 -15.19 11.92
CA TYR A 181 -12.23 -15.65 13.07
C TYR A 181 -10.88 -14.94 13.17
N LEU A 182 -10.16 -14.83 12.08
CA LEU A 182 -8.87 -14.12 12.03
C LEU A 182 -9.04 -12.61 12.28
N MET A 183 -10.12 -11.99 11.80
CA MET A 183 -10.41 -10.58 12.05
C MET A 183 -10.79 -10.33 13.52
N GLU A 184 -11.54 -11.23 14.15
CA GLU A 184 -11.97 -11.09 15.55
C GLU A 184 -10.81 -11.31 16.52
N GLY A 185 -10.00 -12.36 16.30
CA GLY A 185 -8.85 -12.73 17.17
C GLY A 185 -7.70 -11.69 17.14
N THR A 186 -7.82 -10.64 16.35
CA THR A 186 -6.74 -9.67 16.08
C THR A 186 -7.12 -8.22 16.29
N LYS A 187 -8.34 -7.98 16.76
CA LYS A 187 -8.79 -6.63 17.13
C LYS A 187 -7.91 -6.00 18.23
N ASP A 188 -7.29 -6.83 19.07
CA ASP A 188 -6.50 -6.40 20.24
C ASP A 188 -4.98 -6.45 20.01
N ILE A 189 -4.52 -6.81 18.80
CA ILE A 189 -3.09 -6.78 18.43
C ILE A 189 -2.83 -5.49 17.64
N GLY A 190 -2.67 -4.39 18.38
CA GLY A 190 -2.32 -3.06 17.86
C GLY A 190 -0.93 -2.65 18.32
#